data_3b4dc779eebbba693b1587096b466a24
#
_entry.id   3b4dc779eebbba693b1587096b466a24
#
_cell.length_a   1.000
_cell.length_b   1.000
_cell.length_c   1.000
_cell.angle_alpha   90.00
_cell.angle_beta   90.00
_cell.angle_gamma   90.00
#
_symmetry.space_group_name_H-M   'P 1'
#
loop_
_entity.id
_entity.type
_entity.pdbx_description
1 polymer ?
#
loop_
_entity_poly.entity_id
_entity_poly.type
_entity_poly.pdbx_seq_one_letter_code
_entity_poly.pdbx_strand_id
1 'polypeptide(L)'
;MKNSVKLKKISIFLIAIFSVVAIFSMNGKIFAANENSNEENTEQTRVATVNSIFDVKGTNGDYKTSSEDSNIYLPYLRNAAGRIVVDKSINNIGVLSSASTIDVNEPLKSLQFLISSDSVRINANLEYALVLSANDVVINSNIEKNALIFAGGTVTVDENATIGDDVIIVAKDVNIKGKISKSAVISANSLNVSGSIEEDLRCEINTLDISGNDNVKGNLFVNTYNKELNIKDKYPNATVNVKEVKNVSKSFGNILLKAVISSLGFTLLYVIVKKITKGKAYEKMLDKAKNNTLFVVLSGAISILAFPALFVLLILLSVLGLYMITIPVAIVYMAFLIVFAMLSVYIIGCTIFEYTNKKYIKAEKLSLELVGVFFTFLSLNLICKIPKIGAYIYMAMVMIAVGIMIAYFLKGDNKTKEIKK
;
A
#
# COMPACT_ATOMS: atom_id res chain seq x y z
N MET A 1 6.20 0.67 24.85
CA MET A 1 6.85 0.45 23.54
C MET A 1 6.24 -0.63 22.65
N LYS A 2 5.61 -1.70 23.15
CA LYS A 2 4.99 -2.76 22.30
C LYS A 2 3.74 -2.33 21.50
N ASN A 3 3.00 -1.31 21.95
CA ASN A 3 1.74 -0.88 21.29
C ASN A 3 1.97 0.04 20.07
N SER A 4 3.06 0.83 20.03
CA SER A 4 3.34 1.73 18.92
C SER A 4 3.69 1.00 17.61
N VAL A 5 4.29 -0.20 17.71
CA VAL A 5 4.65 -1.02 16.55
C VAL A 5 3.41 -1.71 15.94
N LYS A 6 2.41 -2.04 16.79
CA LYS A 6 1.12 -2.58 16.30
C LYS A 6 0.30 -1.53 15.56
N LEU A 7 0.25 -0.29 16.07
CA LEU A 7 -0.45 0.80 15.39
C LEU A 7 0.17 1.14 14.02
N LYS A 8 1.52 1.19 13.92
CA LYS A 8 2.19 1.42 12.63
C LYS A 8 1.88 0.34 11.59
N LYS A 9 1.80 -0.93 12.01
CA LYS A 9 1.46 -2.03 11.09
C LYS A 9 -0.01 -2.00 10.66
N ILE A 10 -0.92 -1.65 11.54
CA ILE A 10 -2.35 -1.49 11.24
C ILE A 10 -2.56 -0.27 10.32
N SER A 11 -1.86 0.84 10.55
CA SER A 11 -1.91 2.04 9.72
C SER A 11 -1.44 1.77 8.29
N ILE A 12 -0.31 1.06 8.09
CA ILE A 12 0.19 0.72 6.75
C ILE A 12 -0.78 -0.24 6.03
N PHE A 13 -1.38 -1.17 6.74
CA PHE A 13 -2.35 -2.12 6.18
C PHE A 13 -3.66 -1.43 5.77
N LEU A 14 -4.16 -0.49 6.60
CA LEU A 14 -5.31 0.33 6.27
C LEU A 14 -5.02 1.25 5.06
N ILE A 15 -3.84 1.88 4.99
CA ILE A 15 -3.43 2.70 3.85
C ILE A 15 -3.42 1.88 2.56
N ALA A 16 -2.91 0.65 2.58
CA ALA A 16 -2.91 -0.23 1.41
C ALA A 16 -4.34 -0.59 0.95
N ILE A 17 -5.24 -0.92 1.88
CA ILE A 17 -6.65 -1.21 1.58
C ILE A 17 -7.34 0.02 1.00
N PHE A 18 -7.14 1.21 1.61
CA PHE A 18 -7.77 2.44 1.16
C PHE A 18 -7.23 2.97 -0.16
N SER A 19 -5.92 2.80 -0.43
CA SER A 19 -5.34 3.13 -1.74
C SER A 19 -6.00 2.32 -2.86
N VAL A 20 -6.32 1.06 -2.59
CA VAL A 20 -7.00 0.18 -3.55
C VAL A 20 -8.46 0.59 -3.75
N VAL A 21 -9.20 0.90 -2.68
CA VAL A 21 -10.58 1.39 -2.78
C VAL A 21 -10.63 2.73 -3.52
N ALA A 22 -9.66 3.63 -3.29
CA ALA A 22 -9.56 4.91 -4.00
C ALA A 22 -9.28 4.71 -5.50
N ILE A 23 -8.41 3.76 -5.88
CA ILE A 23 -8.12 3.43 -7.30
C ILE A 23 -9.39 2.89 -7.98
N PHE A 24 -10.21 2.09 -7.29
CA PHE A 24 -11.48 1.59 -7.83
C PHE A 24 -12.55 2.67 -7.92
N SER A 25 -12.58 3.64 -7.00
CA SER A 25 -13.51 4.75 -7.05
C SER A 25 -13.18 5.76 -8.18
N MET A 26 -11.92 5.86 -8.59
CA MET A 26 -11.50 6.70 -9.73
C MET A 26 -11.96 6.16 -11.10
N ASN A 27 -12.28 4.88 -11.21
CA ASN A 27 -12.81 4.28 -12.43
C ASN A 27 -14.34 4.17 -12.38
N GLY A 28 -15.04 5.32 -12.28
CA GLY A 28 -16.50 5.43 -12.18
C GLY A 28 -17.33 4.83 -13.33
N LYS A 29 -16.71 4.06 -14.23
CA LYS A 29 -17.40 3.33 -15.30
C LYS A 29 -17.80 1.89 -14.93
N ILE A 30 -17.37 1.36 -13.79
CA ILE A 30 -17.57 -0.06 -13.45
C ILE A 30 -18.89 -0.32 -12.74
N PHE A 31 -19.51 0.70 -12.11
CA PHE A 31 -20.78 0.54 -11.37
C PHE A 31 -21.99 1.25 -11.97
N ALA A 32 -21.83 1.92 -13.10
CA ALA A 32 -22.94 2.44 -13.87
C ALA A 32 -23.31 1.44 -14.98
N ALA A 33 -23.72 0.25 -14.60
CA ALA A 33 -24.25 -0.72 -15.54
C ALA A 33 -25.78 -0.67 -15.51
N ASN A 34 -26.33 -0.14 -16.61
CA ASN A 34 -27.63 -0.44 -17.18
C ASN A 34 -28.90 -0.17 -16.36
N GLU A 35 -29.40 1.06 -16.48
CA GLU A 35 -30.83 1.21 -16.73
C GLU A 35 -31.02 1.29 -18.25
N ASN A 36 -31.07 0.19 -18.94
CA ASN A 36 -31.78 -0.06 -20.22
C ASN A 36 -31.27 -1.37 -20.86
N SER A 37 -31.78 -2.48 -20.43
CA SER A 37 -32.07 -3.62 -21.32
C SER A 37 -32.95 -4.63 -20.60
N ASN A 38 -34.12 -4.89 -21.20
CA ASN A 38 -34.99 -5.99 -20.86
C ASN A 38 -34.29 -7.31 -21.11
N GLU A 39 -33.74 -7.93 -20.06
CA GLU A 39 -33.45 -9.36 -20.02
C GLU A 39 -33.78 -9.89 -18.63
N GLU A 40 -34.82 -10.68 -18.59
CA GLU A 40 -35.42 -11.27 -17.39
C GLU A 40 -34.52 -12.33 -16.73
N ASN A 41 -34.51 -12.28 -15.39
CA ASN A 41 -34.48 -13.42 -14.45
C ASN A 41 -33.16 -14.01 -13.94
N THR A 42 -31.96 -13.66 -14.39
CA THR A 42 -30.76 -14.25 -13.77
C THR A 42 -29.89 -13.23 -13.03
N GLU A 43 -29.94 -11.98 -13.39
CA GLU A 43 -29.18 -10.90 -12.71
C GLU A 43 -29.83 -10.39 -11.43
N GLN A 44 -31.16 -10.41 -11.34
CA GLN A 44 -31.88 -9.95 -10.15
C GLN A 44 -31.52 -10.73 -8.88
N THR A 45 -31.18 -12.03 -8.98
CA THR A 45 -30.83 -12.84 -7.81
C THR A 45 -29.43 -12.49 -7.24
N ARG A 46 -28.50 -12.06 -8.06
CA ARG A 46 -27.15 -11.66 -7.59
C ARG A 46 -27.14 -10.25 -7.01
N VAL A 47 -27.86 -9.32 -7.64
CA VAL A 47 -28.01 -7.95 -7.12
C VAL A 47 -28.80 -7.94 -5.82
N ALA A 48 -29.84 -8.76 -5.70
CA ALA A 48 -30.61 -8.91 -4.47
C ALA A 48 -29.79 -9.45 -3.30
N THR A 49 -28.78 -10.30 -3.54
CA THR A 49 -27.96 -10.88 -2.47
C THR A 49 -26.96 -9.87 -1.91
N VAL A 50 -26.42 -8.97 -2.73
CA VAL A 50 -25.53 -7.88 -2.28
C VAL A 50 -26.33 -6.80 -1.57
N ASN A 51 -27.48 -6.42 -2.10
CA ASN A 51 -28.39 -5.45 -1.48
C ASN A 51 -29.04 -5.97 -0.18
N SER A 52 -28.94 -7.26 0.15
CA SER A 52 -29.40 -7.80 1.43
C SER A 52 -28.42 -7.54 2.60
N ILE A 53 -27.18 -7.19 2.32
CA ILE A 53 -26.13 -6.94 3.35
C ILE A 53 -25.75 -5.47 3.40
N PHE A 54 -25.74 -4.78 2.25
CA PHE A 54 -25.43 -3.37 2.10
C PHE A 54 -26.50 -2.67 1.24
N ASP A 55 -26.81 -1.45 1.61
CA ASP A 55 -27.60 -0.57 0.74
C ASP A 55 -26.62 0.20 -0.18
N VAL A 56 -26.63 -0.16 -1.47
CA VAL A 56 -25.68 0.37 -2.47
C VAL A 56 -26.44 1.22 -3.49
N LYS A 57 -26.04 2.49 -3.62
CA LYS A 57 -26.51 3.39 -4.69
C LYS A 57 -25.33 4.07 -5.36
N GLY A 58 -25.35 4.17 -6.68
CA GLY A 58 -24.34 4.88 -7.47
C GLY A 58 -24.99 5.76 -8.55
N THR A 59 -24.26 6.80 -8.97
CA THR A 59 -24.70 7.71 -10.04
C THR A 59 -23.52 8.13 -10.92
N ASN A 60 -23.80 8.38 -12.19
CA ASN A 60 -22.83 8.94 -13.15
C ASN A 60 -22.68 10.47 -13.03
N GLY A 61 -23.46 11.11 -12.18
CA GLY A 61 -23.44 12.55 -11.91
C GLY A 61 -23.27 12.83 -10.42
N ASP A 62 -23.88 13.91 -9.97
CA ASP A 62 -23.93 14.28 -8.57
C ASP A 62 -24.92 13.40 -7.81
N TYR A 63 -24.62 13.12 -6.55
CA TYR A 63 -25.47 12.41 -5.61
C TYR A 63 -25.88 13.34 -4.49
N LYS A 64 -27.18 13.43 -4.23
CA LYS A 64 -27.76 14.16 -3.11
C LYS A 64 -28.54 13.18 -2.24
N THR A 65 -28.30 13.16 -0.93
CA THR A 65 -29.05 12.28 -0.04
C THR A 65 -30.52 12.69 0.03
N SER A 66 -31.39 11.70 0.10
CA SER A 66 -32.86 11.85 0.15
C SER A 66 -33.42 11.38 1.51
N SER A 67 -34.71 11.54 1.70
CA SER A 67 -35.39 10.99 2.88
C SER A 67 -35.33 9.46 2.98
N GLU A 68 -35.15 8.76 1.87
CA GLU A 68 -34.93 7.31 1.88
C GLU A 68 -33.60 6.96 2.55
N ASP A 69 -32.54 7.76 2.32
CA ASP A 69 -31.22 7.53 2.92
C ASP A 69 -31.24 7.70 4.45
N SER A 70 -32.15 8.49 4.99
CA SER A 70 -32.30 8.65 6.44
C SER A 70 -32.90 7.42 7.14
N ASN A 71 -33.54 6.55 6.40
CA ASN A 71 -34.21 5.35 6.91
C ASN A 71 -33.45 4.07 6.62
N ILE A 72 -32.16 4.16 6.32
CA ILE A 72 -31.32 2.99 6.02
C ILE A 72 -31.02 2.24 7.32
N TYR A 73 -31.35 0.95 7.36
CA TYR A 73 -31.05 0.03 8.48
C TYR A 73 -29.79 -0.81 8.23
N LEU A 74 -29.24 -0.81 7.03
CA LEU A 74 -28.08 -1.56 6.61
C LEU A 74 -26.86 -0.62 6.48
N PRO A 75 -25.63 -1.12 6.60
CA PRO A 75 -24.45 -0.39 6.16
C PRO A 75 -24.62 0.06 4.71
N TYR A 76 -24.21 1.26 4.38
CA TYR A 76 -24.47 1.82 3.07
C TYR A 76 -23.22 2.19 2.29
N LEU A 77 -23.33 2.17 0.96
CA LEU A 77 -22.34 2.69 0.03
C LEU A 77 -23.03 3.65 -0.95
N ARG A 78 -22.56 4.89 -1.01
CA ARG A 78 -22.95 5.89 -2.01
C ARG A 78 -21.75 6.25 -2.85
N ASN A 79 -21.85 6.06 -4.14
CA ASN A 79 -20.79 6.38 -5.10
C ASN A 79 -21.31 7.37 -6.16
N ALA A 80 -20.53 8.42 -6.42
CA ALA A 80 -20.85 9.42 -7.42
C ALA A 80 -19.64 9.71 -8.32
N ALA A 81 -19.86 9.79 -9.63
CA ALA A 81 -18.87 10.31 -10.56
C ALA A 81 -18.72 11.85 -10.45
N GLY A 82 -19.74 12.53 -9.91
CA GLY A 82 -19.72 13.94 -9.55
C GLY A 82 -19.57 14.14 -8.04
N ARG A 83 -20.18 15.22 -7.55
CA ARG A 83 -20.20 15.63 -6.15
C ARG A 83 -21.17 14.80 -5.32
N ILE A 84 -20.87 14.55 -4.06
CA ILE A 84 -21.82 14.05 -3.06
C ILE A 84 -22.19 15.18 -2.11
N VAL A 85 -23.50 15.40 -1.95
CA VAL A 85 -24.06 16.36 -0.99
C VAL A 85 -24.94 15.61 0.00
N VAL A 86 -24.56 15.64 1.27
CA VAL A 86 -25.33 15.06 2.36
C VAL A 86 -26.24 16.15 2.93
N ASP A 87 -27.52 16.17 2.51
CA ASP A 87 -28.56 17.10 2.98
C ASP A 87 -29.62 16.40 3.82
N LYS A 88 -29.42 15.13 4.13
CA LYS A 88 -30.25 14.36 5.05
C LYS A 88 -29.37 13.51 5.96
N SER A 89 -29.66 13.55 7.25
CA SER A 89 -28.94 12.77 8.26
C SER A 89 -29.05 11.27 8.01
N ILE A 90 -27.93 10.56 8.15
CA ILE A 90 -27.87 9.10 8.04
C ILE A 90 -27.29 8.55 9.35
N ASN A 91 -27.95 7.53 9.90
CA ASN A 91 -27.66 7.02 11.25
C ASN A 91 -26.90 5.69 11.25
N ASN A 92 -26.35 5.24 10.13
CA ASN A 92 -25.66 3.95 10.02
C ASN A 92 -24.24 4.11 9.50
N ILE A 93 -23.44 3.02 9.64
CA ILE A 93 -22.08 2.96 9.06
C ILE A 93 -22.17 3.11 7.54
N GLY A 94 -21.36 3.97 6.97
CA GLY A 94 -21.40 4.20 5.54
C GLY A 94 -20.10 4.56 4.88
N VAL A 95 -20.10 4.39 3.57
CA VAL A 95 -19.04 4.83 2.67
C VAL A 95 -19.64 5.82 1.67
N LEU A 96 -19.13 7.02 1.64
CA LEU A 96 -19.39 8.04 0.63
C LEU A 96 -18.14 8.17 -0.25
N SER A 97 -18.28 7.84 -1.53
CA SER A 97 -17.17 7.87 -2.49
C SER A 97 -17.52 8.78 -3.66
N SER A 98 -16.73 9.83 -3.89
CA SER A 98 -16.93 10.83 -4.94
C SER A 98 -15.68 10.95 -5.81
N ALA A 99 -15.88 11.03 -7.13
CA ALA A 99 -14.80 11.42 -8.05
C ALA A 99 -14.59 12.95 -8.11
N SER A 100 -15.33 13.74 -7.32
CA SER A 100 -15.17 15.17 -7.14
C SER A 100 -15.16 15.51 -5.65
N THR A 101 -16.13 16.24 -5.12
CA THR A 101 -16.19 16.70 -3.73
C THR A 101 -17.24 15.95 -2.91
N ILE A 102 -17.05 15.94 -1.59
CA ILE A 102 -18.06 15.51 -0.63
C ILE A 102 -18.35 16.68 0.31
N ASP A 103 -19.62 17.09 0.39
CA ASP A 103 -20.11 18.10 1.32
C ASP A 103 -21.11 17.47 2.28
N VAL A 104 -20.77 17.46 3.56
CA VAL A 104 -21.63 16.94 4.62
C VAL A 104 -22.30 18.11 5.31
N ASN A 105 -23.58 18.36 4.99
CA ASN A 105 -24.38 19.46 5.52
C ASN A 105 -25.38 19.03 6.60
N GLU A 106 -25.56 17.71 6.77
CA GLU A 106 -26.43 17.14 7.81
C GLU A 106 -25.67 16.08 8.61
N PRO A 107 -26.01 15.88 9.89
CA PRO A 107 -25.27 14.98 10.78
C PRO A 107 -25.24 13.54 10.29
N LEU A 108 -24.08 12.91 10.39
CA LEU A 108 -23.89 11.50 10.13
C LEU A 108 -23.44 10.79 11.42
N LYS A 109 -24.24 9.82 11.87
CA LYS A 109 -23.91 8.99 13.03
C LYS A 109 -23.11 7.76 12.61
N SER A 110 -22.54 7.09 13.60
CA SER A 110 -21.67 5.93 13.40
C SER A 110 -20.38 6.27 12.62
N LEU A 111 -19.65 5.25 12.23
CA LEU A 111 -18.40 5.42 11.48
C LEU A 111 -18.69 5.75 10.01
N GLN A 112 -18.14 6.86 9.56
CA GLN A 112 -18.25 7.31 8.18
C GLN A 112 -16.88 7.25 7.47
N PHE A 113 -16.89 6.65 6.28
CA PHE A 113 -15.76 6.64 5.36
C PHE A 113 -16.03 7.62 4.24
N LEU A 114 -15.33 8.73 4.21
CA LEU A 114 -15.45 9.78 3.20
C LEU A 114 -14.26 9.71 2.26
N ILE A 115 -14.49 9.35 1.01
CA ILE A 115 -13.44 9.17 -0.01
C ILE A 115 -13.70 10.12 -1.16
N SER A 116 -12.79 11.06 -1.40
CA SER A 116 -12.94 12.08 -2.44
C SER A 116 -11.69 12.18 -3.32
N SER A 117 -11.89 12.33 -4.62
CA SER A 117 -10.79 12.62 -5.55
C SER A 117 -10.42 14.11 -5.60
N ASP A 118 -11.17 14.96 -4.92
CA ASP A 118 -10.84 16.38 -4.79
C ASP A 118 -10.86 16.79 -3.32
N SER A 119 -11.98 17.27 -2.76
CA SER A 119 -12.04 17.80 -1.40
C SER A 119 -13.22 17.26 -0.59
N VAL A 120 -13.10 17.33 0.73
CA VAL A 120 -14.15 16.98 1.68
C VAL A 120 -14.43 18.17 2.59
N ARG A 121 -15.70 18.56 2.70
CA ARG A 121 -16.18 19.59 3.63
C ARG A 121 -17.15 18.98 4.62
N ILE A 122 -16.86 19.13 5.91
CA ILE A 122 -17.67 18.63 7.01
C ILE A 122 -18.33 19.85 7.68
N ASN A 123 -19.57 20.15 7.27
CA ASN A 123 -20.32 21.30 7.76
C ASN A 123 -21.33 20.92 8.85
N ALA A 124 -21.47 19.64 9.16
CA ALA A 124 -22.36 19.11 10.19
C ALA A 124 -21.66 18.04 11.02
N ASN A 125 -22.22 17.70 12.19
CA ASN A 125 -21.59 16.79 13.13
C ASN A 125 -21.42 15.38 12.58
N LEU A 126 -20.25 14.80 12.81
CA LEU A 126 -19.96 13.38 12.61
C LEU A 126 -19.69 12.72 13.96
N GLU A 127 -20.09 11.46 14.11
CA GLU A 127 -19.71 10.70 15.32
C GLU A 127 -18.24 10.23 15.22
N TYR A 128 -17.87 9.53 14.16
CA TYR A 128 -16.50 9.12 13.82
C TYR A 128 -16.21 9.44 12.36
N ALA A 129 -15.00 9.86 12.06
CA ALA A 129 -14.60 10.18 10.70
C ALA A 129 -13.35 9.41 10.26
N LEU A 130 -13.44 8.75 9.10
CA LEU A 130 -12.31 8.31 8.34
C LEU A 130 -12.37 8.99 6.98
N VAL A 131 -11.44 9.92 6.73
CA VAL A 131 -11.45 10.78 5.55
C VAL A 131 -10.23 10.50 4.69
N LEU A 132 -10.45 10.30 3.41
CA LEU A 132 -9.42 10.18 2.39
C LEU A 132 -9.73 11.17 1.27
N SER A 133 -8.90 12.19 1.10
CA SER A 133 -9.06 13.24 0.09
C SER A 133 -7.80 13.37 -0.76
N ALA A 134 -7.95 13.56 -2.07
CA ALA A 134 -6.78 13.83 -2.91
C ALA A 134 -6.25 15.26 -2.72
N ASN A 135 -7.10 16.21 -2.34
CA ASN A 135 -6.72 17.59 -2.04
C ASN A 135 -7.08 17.95 -0.60
N ASP A 136 -8.02 18.86 -0.40
CA ASP A 136 -8.23 19.49 0.89
C ASP A 136 -9.32 18.81 1.72
N VAL A 137 -9.23 18.96 3.04
CA VAL A 137 -10.26 18.60 4.01
C VAL A 137 -10.53 19.78 4.92
N VAL A 138 -11.79 20.22 4.98
CA VAL A 138 -12.22 21.32 5.83
C VAL A 138 -13.26 20.82 6.83
N ILE A 139 -12.99 20.98 8.11
CA ILE A 139 -13.86 20.58 9.21
C ILE A 139 -14.42 21.85 9.85
N ASN A 140 -15.66 22.19 9.53
CA ASN A 140 -16.38 23.36 10.00
C ASN A 140 -17.32 23.04 11.18
N SER A 141 -17.44 21.75 11.53
CA SER A 141 -18.34 21.28 12.59
C SER A 141 -17.67 20.19 13.41
N ASN A 142 -18.36 19.63 14.41
CA ASN A 142 -17.73 18.72 15.34
C ASN A 142 -17.62 17.29 14.80
N ILE A 143 -16.52 16.64 15.15
CA ILE A 143 -16.38 15.19 15.12
C ILE A 143 -16.39 14.74 16.58
N GLU A 144 -17.46 14.05 16.99
CA GLU A 144 -17.74 13.77 18.42
C GLU A 144 -16.69 12.84 19.05
N LYS A 145 -16.11 11.95 18.24
CA LYS A 145 -15.14 10.92 18.62
C LYS A 145 -13.82 11.07 17.86
N ASN A 146 -13.21 9.92 17.57
CA ASN A 146 -11.93 9.86 16.85
C ASN A 146 -12.05 10.22 15.38
N ALA A 147 -11.00 10.85 14.87
CA ALA A 147 -10.85 11.09 13.42
C ALA A 147 -9.53 10.56 12.88
N LEU A 148 -9.60 10.00 11.66
CA LEU A 148 -8.44 9.58 10.88
C LEU A 148 -8.53 10.24 9.51
N ILE A 149 -7.59 11.14 9.21
CA ILE A 149 -7.68 12.03 8.06
C ILE A 149 -6.41 11.93 7.22
N PHE A 150 -6.57 11.61 5.94
CA PHE A 150 -5.51 11.62 4.94
C PHE A 150 -5.90 12.58 3.83
N ALA A 151 -5.06 13.57 3.59
CA ALA A 151 -5.27 14.57 2.54
C ALA A 151 -4.00 14.81 1.74
N GLY A 152 -4.11 14.96 0.43
CA GLY A 152 -2.99 15.34 -0.41
C GLY A 152 -2.64 16.83 -0.31
N GLY A 153 -3.62 17.66 0.04
CA GLY A 153 -3.52 19.10 0.22
C GLY A 153 -3.53 19.51 1.70
N THR A 154 -4.39 20.47 2.02
CA THR A 154 -4.49 21.07 3.34
C THR A 154 -5.63 20.47 4.17
N VAL A 155 -5.36 20.19 5.45
CA VAL A 155 -6.40 19.88 6.44
C VAL A 155 -6.60 21.10 7.32
N THR A 156 -7.84 21.61 7.40
CA THR A 156 -8.21 22.72 8.28
C THR A 156 -9.28 22.26 9.27
N VAL A 157 -8.98 22.38 10.56
CA VAL A 157 -9.99 22.33 11.63
C VAL A 157 -10.35 23.76 11.96
N ASP A 158 -11.58 24.17 11.64
CA ASP A 158 -12.04 25.55 11.78
C ASP A 158 -12.21 25.97 13.25
N GLU A 159 -12.27 27.27 13.51
CA GLU A 159 -12.32 27.85 14.87
C GLU A 159 -13.49 27.31 15.71
N ASN A 160 -14.62 27.04 15.09
CA ASN A 160 -15.82 26.53 15.76
C ASN A 160 -15.88 24.99 15.81
N ALA A 161 -14.93 24.31 15.22
CA ALA A 161 -14.91 22.85 15.14
C ALA A 161 -14.19 22.24 16.33
N THR A 162 -14.73 21.13 16.83
CA THR A 162 -14.12 20.33 17.90
C THR A 162 -14.00 18.87 17.43
N ILE A 163 -12.81 18.28 17.62
CA ILE A 163 -12.61 16.83 17.57
C ILE A 163 -12.62 16.32 19.00
N GLY A 164 -13.62 15.51 19.36
CA GLY A 164 -13.93 15.14 20.74
C GLY A 164 -12.95 14.17 21.38
N ASP A 165 -12.29 13.35 20.58
CA ASP A 165 -11.30 12.37 21.03
C ASP A 165 -9.95 12.58 20.30
N ASP A 166 -9.21 11.48 20.06
CA ASP A 166 -7.91 11.51 19.41
C ASP A 166 -8.03 11.72 17.89
N VAL A 167 -7.03 12.39 17.32
CA VAL A 167 -6.97 12.57 15.87
C VAL A 167 -5.63 12.13 15.29
N ILE A 168 -5.68 11.51 14.11
CA ILE A 168 -4.50 11.25 13.28
C ILE A 168 -4.69 11.99 11.97
N ILE A 169 -3.76 12.87 11.61
CA ILE A 169 -3.78 13.64 10.37
C ILE A 169 -2.49 13.38 9.59
N VAL A 170 -2.62 13.05 8.32
CA VAL A 170 -1.52 13.02 7.36
C VAL A 170 -1.92 13.92 6.19
N ALA A 171 -1.18 15.01 5.98
CA ALA A 171 -1.49 15.98 4.95
C ALA A 171 -0.22 16.71 4.47
N LYS A 172 -0.34 17.51 3.42
CA LYS A 172 0.74 18.42 3.04
C LYS A 172 0.87 19.55 4.08
N ASP A 173 -0.23 20.20 4.39
CA ASP A 173 -0.29 21.30 5.35
C ASP A 173 -1.46 21.07 6.32
N VAL A 174 -1.31 21.46 7.60
CA VAL A 174 -2.35 21.29 8.62
C VAL A 174 -2.53 22.59 9.40
N ASN A 175 -3.78 23.04 9.49
CA ASN A 175 -4.19 24.22 10.26
C ASN A 175 -5.20 23.79 11.33
N ILE A 176 -4.81 23.83 12.59
CA ILE A 176 -5.70 23.59 13.73
C ILE A 176 -6.07 24.93 14.33
N LYS A 177 -7.23 25.45 13.98
CA LYS A 177 -7.80 26.69 14.53
C LYS A 177 -8.80 26.41 15.64
N GLY A 178 -9.47 25.26 15.57
CA GLY A 178 -10.44 24.78 16.53
C GLY A 178 -9.82 23.98 17.67
N LYS A 179 -10.61 23.08 18.25
CA LYS A 179 -10.23 22.32 19.43
C LYS A 179 -10.06 20.84 19.13
N ILE A 180 -8.99 20.23 19.65
CA ILE A 180 -8.82 18.78 19.78
C ILE A 180 -8.87 18.45 21.27
N SER A 181 -9.87 17.67 21.70
CA SER A 181 -10.15 17.45 23.12
C SER A 181 -9.23 16.40 23.78
N LYS A 182 -8.48 15.64 22.96
CA LYS A 182 -7.44 14.72 23.44
C LYS A 182 -6.15 14.90 22.67
N SER A 183 -5.51 13.81 22.29
CA SER A 183 -4.18 13.83 21.65
C SER A 183 -4.27 13.93 20.13
N ALA A 184 -3.24 14.54 19.53
CA ALA A 184 -3.08 14.61 18.10
C ALA A 184 -1.78 13.94 17.63
N VAL A 185 -1.86 13.17 16.54
CA VAL A 185 -0.72 12.64 15.81
C VAL A 185 -0.75 13.19 14.40
N ILE A 186 0.21 14.06 14.06
CA ILE A 186 0.19 14.81 12.81
C ILE A 186 1.48 14.57 12.03
N SER A 187 1.34 14.21 10.74
CA SER A 187 2.45 14.15 9.79
C SER A 187 2.16 15.11 8.64
N ALA A 188 2.94 16.18 8.54
CA ALA A 188 2.75 17.22 7.54
C ALA A 188 4.06 17.90 7.15
N ASN A 189 4.04 18.69 6.07
CA ASN A 189 5.14 19.58 5.76
C ASN A 189 5.09 20.81 6.68
N SER A 190 3.90 21.42 6.84
CA SER A 190 3.69 22.50 7.78
C SER A 190 2.52 22.24 8.74
N LEU A 191 2.67 22.66 9.98
CA LEU A 191 1.63 22.59 11.00
C LEU A 191 1.51 23.96 11.66
N ASN A 192 0.30 24.50 11.60
CA ASN A 192 -0.10 25.72 12.32
C ASN A 192 -1.15 25.36 13.38
N VAL A 193 -0.92 25.73 14.64
CA VAL A 193 -1.84 25.53 15.76
C VAL A 193 -2.15 26.87 16.38
N SER A 194 -3.30 27.43 16.05
CA SER A 194 -3.85 28.64 16.68
C SER A 194 -5.00 28.32 17.64
N GLY A 195 -5.60 27.14 17.53
CA GLY A 195 -6.58 26.59 18.45
C GLY A 195 -5.96 25.86 19.64
N SER A 196 -6.63 24.82 20.16
CA SER A 196 -6.12 24.06 21.31
C SER A 196 -6.08 22.56 21.10
N ILE A 197 -5.06 21.92 21.69
CA ILE A 197 -4.92 20.47 21.85
C ILE A 197 -4.80 20.19 23.34
N GLU A 198 -5.77 19.52 23.92
CA GLU A 198 -5.90 19.40 25.38
C GLU A 198 -4.93 18.40 26.02
N GLU A 199 -4.39 17.46 25.20
CA GLU A 199 -3.41 16.47 25.63
C GLU A 199 -2.15 16.54 24.76
N ASP A 200 -1.53 15.40 24.45
CA ASP A 200 -0.26 15.32 23.75
C ASP A 200 -0.36 15.66 22.25
N LEU A 201 0.60 16.43 21.76
CA LEU A 201 0.84 16.60 20.33
C LEU A 201 2.11 15.84 19.92
N ARG A 202 1.95 14.91 18.98
CA ARG A 202 3.06 14.19 18.34
C ARG A 202 3.07 14.52 16.87
N CYS A 203 4.11 15.19 16.39
CA CYS A 203 4.17 15.59 15.00
C CYS A 203 5.49 15.23 14.31
N GLU A 204 5.39 14.95 13.02
CA GLU A 204 6.52 14.84 12.09
C GLU A 204 6.34 15.92 11.01
N ILE A 205 7.18 16.96 11.04
CA ILE A 205 6.96 18.21 10.31
C ILE A 205 8.28 18.88 9.91
N ASN A 206 8.24 19.76 8.92
CA ASN A 206 9.37 20.65 8.58
C ASN A 206 9.21 22.04 9.18
N THR A 207 8.00 22.60 9.22
CA THR A 207 7.70 23.89 9.83
C THR A 207 6.60 23.74 10.86
N LEU A 208 6.77 24.38 12.01
CA LEU A 208 5.80 24.43 13.11
C LEU A 208 5.58 25.87 13.52
N ASP A 209 4.33 26.30 13.52
CA ASP A 209 3.89 27.53 14.14
C ASP A 209 2.81 27.22 15.18
N ILE A 210 3.04 27.61 16.43
CA ILE A 210 2.09 27.51 17.53
C ILE A 210 1.92 28.90 18.11
N SER A 211 0.70 29.44 18.02
CA SER A 211 0.44 30.85 18.31
C SER A 211 0.66 31.24 19.77
N GLY A 212 0.33 30.36 20.71
CA GLY A 212 0.42 30.60 22.14
C GLY A 212 1.08 29.45 22.91
N ASN A 213 1.50 29.72 24.15
CA ASN A 213 2.17 28.74 25.01
C ASN A 213 1.20 27.67 25.53
N ASP A 214 -0.10 27.95 25.55
CA ASP A 214 -1.14 27.08 26.11
C ASP A 214 -1.95 26.34 25.01
N ASN A 215 -1.59 26.50 23.74
CA ASN A 215 -2.30 25.82 22.65
C ASN A 215 -2.13 24.31 22.71
N VAL A 216 -1.05 23.79 23.30
CA VAL A 216 -0.84 22.37 23.59
C VAL A 216 -0.65 22.20 25.08
N LYS A 217 -1.63 21.58 25.76
CA LYS A 217 -1.61 21.46 27.23
C LYS A 217 -0.80 20.27 27.71
N GLY A 218 -0.68 19.21 26.89
CA GLY A 218 0.13 18.03 27.20
C GLY A 218 1.56 18.14 26.72
N ASN A 219 2.17 16.99 26.45
CA ASN A 219 3.53 16.92 25.98
C ASN A 219 3.61 17.18 24.47
N LEU A 220 4.65 17.93 24.07
CA LEU A 220 4.93 18.22 22.67
C LEU A 220 6.12 17.38 22.18
N PHE A 221 5.88 16.44 21.26
CA PHE A 221 6.90 15.61 20.63
C PHE A 221 7.02 15.98 19.16
N VAL A 222 8.14 16.57 18.78
CA VAL A 222 8.39 17.02 17.42
C VAL A 222 9.53 16.22 16.79
N ASN A 223 9.24 15.56 15.68
CA ASN A 223 10.24 15.02 14.78
C ASN A 223 10.33 15.94 13.57
N THR A 224 11.51 16.49 13.30
CA THR A 224 11.71 17.43 12.20
C THR A 224 13.00 17.13 11.45
N TYR A 225 13.05 17.50 10.17
CA TYR A 225 14.29 17.54 9.37
C TYR A 225 14.89 18.94 9.34
N ASN A 226 14.17 19.97 9.85
CA ASN A 226 14.64 21.33 9.92
C ASN A 226 15.51 21.53 11.17
N LYS A 227 16.81 21.76 10.96
CA LYS A 227 17.78 21.99 12.05
C LYS A 227 17.61 23.36 12.72
N GLU A 228 16.95 24.29 12.05
CA GLU A 228 16.75 25.66 12.53
C GLU A 228 15.46 25.82 13.36
N LEU A 229 14.66 24.74 13.47
CA LEU A 229 13.42 24.78 14.23
C LEU A 229 13.73 24.92 15.73
N ASN A 230 13.61 26.12 16.25
CA ASN A 230 13.73 26.39 17.68
C ASN A 230 12.35 26.65 18.27
N ILE A 231 11.81 25.68 19.01
CA ILE A 231 10.52 25.79 19.70
C ILE A 231 10.68 25.74 21.23
N LYS A 232 11.89 25.47 21.73
CA LYS A 232 12.15 25.32 23.16
C LYS A 232 11.96 26.62 23.94
N ASP A 233 12.10 27.76 23.29
CA ASP A 233 11.87 29.06 23.89
C ASP A 233 10.39 29.28 24.26
N LYS A 234 9.48 28.77 23.42
CA LYS A 234 8.03 28.78 23.68
C LYS A 234 7.56 27.59 24.51
N TYR A 235 8.16 26.40 24.26
CA TYR A 235 7.78 25.13 24.89
C TYR A 235 9.03 24.47 25.50
N PRO A 236 9.43 24.86 26.74
CA PRO A 236 10.66 24.34 27.39
C PRO A 236 10.65 22.82 27.56
N ASN A 237 9.47 22.22 27.75
CA ASN A 237 9.27 20.77 27.91
C ASN A 237 9.12 20.00 26.59
N ALA A 238 9.21 20.67 25.44
CA ALA A 238 9.09 20.01 24.16
C ALA A 238 10.26 19.06 23.91
N THR A 239 9.95 17.84 23.51
CA THR A 239 10.94 16.87 23.03
C THR A 239 11.11 17.03 21.52
N VAL A 240 12.19 17.68 21.10
CA VAL A 240 12.50 17.88 19.68
C VAL A 240 13.56 16.89 19.24
N ASN A 241 13.21 16.00 18.34
CA ASN A 241 14.13 15.11 17.64
C ASN A 241 14.39 15.65 16.23
N VAL A 242 15.52 16.31 16.06
CA VAL A 242 15.99 16.67 14.71
C VAL A 242 16.45 15.39 14.03
N LYS A 243 15.65 14.90 13.12
CA LYS A 243 16.06 13.81 12.23
C LYS A 243 17.10 14.41 11.30
N GLU A 244 18.36 14.02 11.45
CA GLU A 244 19.27 14.24 10.34
C GLU A 244 18.62 13.61 9.12
N VAL A 245 18.46 14.38 8.04
CA VAL A 245 18.46 13.81 6.71
C VAL A 245 19.83 13.15 6.64
N LYS A 246 19.92 11.93 7.11
CA LYS A 246 20.92 11.06 6.55
C LYS A 246 20.57 11.11 5.07
N ASN A 247 21.22 12.02 4.33
CA ASN A 247 21.56 11.72 2.96
C ASN A 247 22.16 10.33 3.11
N VAL A 248 21.31 9.35 2.89
CA VAL A 248 21.77 8.02 2.61
C VAL A 248 22.28 8.16 1.17
N SER A 249 23.37 8.88 1.01
CA SER A 249 24.46 8.32 0.22
C SER A 249 24.65 7.00 0.92
N LYS A 250 23.93 5.97 0.46
CA LYS A 250 24.12 4.61 0.96
C LYS A 250 25.58 4.43 0.79
N SER A 251 26.35 4.58 1.91
CA SER A 251 27.81 4.58 1.81
C SER A 251 28.12 3.38 0.95
N PHE A 252 28.87 3.55 -0.11
CA PHE A 252 29.20 2.44 -1.03
C PHE A 252 29.61 1.21 -0.21
N GLY A 253 30.27 1.42 0.94
CA GLY A 253 30.56 0.38 1.91
C GLY A 253 29.34 -0.36 2.46
N ASN A 254 28.23 0.34 2.77
CA ASN A 254 27.00 -0.31 3.24
C ASN A 254 26.29 -1.10 2.13
N ILE A 255 26.36 -0.60 0.89
CA ILE A 255 25.83 -1.32 -0.28
C ILE A 255 26.65 -2.58 -0.51
N LEU A 256 27.97 -2.44 -0.50
CA LEU A 256 28.89 -3.55 -0.69
C LEU A 256 28.76 -4.60 0.42
N LEU A 257 28.70 -4.19 1.69
CA LEU A 257 28.53 -5.10 2.82
C LEU A 257 27.24 -5.91 2.70
N LYS A 258 26.10 -5.26 2.38
CA LYS A 258 24.83 -5.95 2.17
C LYS A 258 24.87 -6.90 0.97
N ALA A 259 25.55 -6.50 -0.11
CA ALA A 259 25.73 -7.37 -1.27
C ALA A 259 26.59 -8.60 -0.94
N VAL A 260 27.67 -8.43 -0.18
CA VAL A 260 28.53 -9.53 0.28
C VAL A 260 27.76 -10.51 1.16
N ILE A 261 27.04 -10.02 2.19
CA ILE A 261 26.26 -10.88 3.10
C ILE A 261 25.18 -11.66 2.32
N SER A 262 24.44 -10.98 1.42
CA SER A 262 23.43 -11.64 0.59
C SER A 262 24.06 -12.70 -0.33
N SER A 263 25.22 -12.41 -0.92
CA SER A 263 25.91 -13.33 -1.83
C SER A 263 26.47 -14.56 -1.10
N LEU A 264 26.92 -14.40 0.14
CA LEU A 264 27.31 -15.53 1.00
C LEU A 264 26.10 -16.43 1.31
N GLY A 265 24.94 -15.83 1.64
CA GLY A 265 23.70 -16.58 1.86
C GLY A 265 23.27 -17.39 0.64
N PHE A 266 23.30 -16.80 -0.55
CA PHE A 266 22.99 -17.50 -1.79
C PHE A 266 24.02 -18.57 -2.15
N THR A 267 25.31 -18.34 -1.87
CA THR A 267 26.36 -19.36 -2.06
C THR A 267 26.14 -20.55 -1.15
N LEU A 268 25.77 -20.32 0.12
CA LEU A 268 25.43 -21.39 1.04
C LEU A 268 24.21 -22.19 0.55
N LEU A 269 23.16 -21.50 0.11
CA LEU A 269 21.98 -22.13 -0.45
C LEU A 269 22.32 -22.95 -1.71
N TYR A 270 23.22 -22.45 -2.58
CA TYR A 270 23.72 -23.18 -3.72
C TYR A 270 24.34 -24.52 -3.32
N VAL A 271 25.22 -24.53 -2.31
CA VAL A 271 25.86 -25.76 -1.80
C VAL A 271 24.81 -26.76 -1.30
N ILE A 272 23.84 -26.29 -0.51
CA ILE A 272 22.78 -27.13 0.05
C ILE A 272 21.98 -27.78 -1.08
N VAL A 273 21.47 -26.97 -2.03
CA VAL A 273 20.66 -27.48 -3.14
C VAL A 273 21.47 -28.39 -4.05
N LYS A 274 22.74 -28.04 -4.34
CA LYS A 274 23.63 -28.90 -5.13
C LYS A 274 23.84 -30.26 -4.47
N LYS A 275 24.03 -30.29 -3.15
CA LYS A 275 24.22 -31.55 -2.40
C LYS A 275 22.95 -32.41 -2.46
N ILE A 276 21.78 -31.82 -2.27
CA ILE A 276 20.48 -32.51 -2.30
C ILE A 276 20.16 -33.05 -3.70
N THR A 277 20.35 -32.21 -4.74
CA THR A 277 19.97 -32.56 -6.12
C THR A 277 21.11 -33.21 -6.93
N LYS A 278 22.30 -33.36 -6.33
CA LYS A 278 23.53 -33.79 -7.02
C LYS A 278 23.83 -32.94 -8.28
N GLY A 279 23.50 -31.64 -8.23
CA GLY A 279 23.70 -30.70 -9.33
C GLY A 279 22.65 -30.75 -10.45
N LYS A 280 21.84 -31.80 -10.53
CA LYS A 280 20.87 -32.01 -11.62
C LYS A 280 19.84 -30.88 -11.79
N ALA A 281 19.48 -30.19 -10.69
CA ALA A 281 18.54 -29.08 -10.74
C ALA A 281 19.08 -27.92 -11.57
N TYR A 282 20.33 -27.55 -11.38
CA TYR A 282 20.97 -26.43 -12.09
C TYR A 282 21.18 -26.74 -13.59
N GLU A 283 21.65 -27.96 -13.88
CA GLU A 283 21.78 -28.42 -15.26
C GLU A 283 20.43 -28.36 -16.00
N LYS A 284 19.37 -28.83 -15.35
CA LYS A 284 18.02 -28.80 -15.91
C LYS A 284 17.50 -27.35 -16.08
N MET A 285 17.75 -26.45 -15.13
CA MET A 285 17.40 -25.02 -15.27
C MET A 285 18.11 -24.40 -16.46
N LEU A 286 19.41 -24.61 -16.61
CA LEU A 286 20.19 -24.12 -17.73
C LEU A 286 19.71 -24.67 -19.07
N ASP A 287 19.44 -25.97 -19.14
CA ASP A 287 18.94 -26.63 -20.33
C ASP A 287 17.56 -26.06 -20.76
N LYS A 288 16.64 -25.86 -19.80
CA LYS A 288 15.35 -25.25 -20.07
C LYS A 288 15.49 -23.78 -20.51
N ALA A 289 16.39 -23.01 -19.89
CA ALA A 289 16.63 -21.62 -20.29
C ALA A 289 17.16 -21.52 -21.71
N LYS A 290 18.07 -22.42 -22.13
CA LYS A 290 18.64 -22.44 -23.48
C LYS A 290 17.71 -22.97 -24.55
N ASN A 291 17.11 -24.15 -24.32
CA ASN A 291 16.36 -24.86 -25.32
C ASN A 291 14.91 -24.36 -25.45
N ASN A 292 14.42 -23.57 -24.50
CA ASN A 292 13.06 -23.04 -24.49
C ASN A 292 13.01 -21.53 -24.23
N THR A 293 14.00 -20.77 -24.70
CA THR A 293 14.16 -19.35 -24.40
C THR A 293 12.88 -18.55 -24.67
N LEU A 294 12.24 -18.74 -25.83
CA LEU A 294 11.00 -18.02 -26.16
C LEU A 294 9.87 -18.36 -25.16
N PHE A 295 9.70 -19.64 -24.82
CA PHE A 295 8.71 -20.07 -23.84
C PHE A 295 9.01 -19.49 -22.45
N VAL A 296 10.28 -19.44 -22.04
CA VAL A 296 10.70 -18.84 -20.76
C VAL A 296 10.36 -17.35 -20.72
N VAL A 297 10.68 -16.61 -21.77
CA VAL A 297 10.38 -15.16 -21.82
C VAL A 297 8.88 -14.90 -21.84
N LEU A 298 8.12 -15.61 -22.69
CA LEU A 298 6.67 -15.41 -22.81
C LEU A 298 5.92 -15.82 -21.54
N SER A 299 6.24 -16.99 -20.97
CA SER A 299 5.59 -17.45 -19.73
C SER A 299 5.92 -16.55 -18.54
N GLY A 300 7.14 -16.04 -18.47
CA GLY A 300 7.54 -15.06 -17.47
C GLY A 300 6.81 -13.73 -17.61
N ALA A 301 6.70 -13.21 -18.85
CA ALA A 301 5.97 -11.97 -19.13
C ALA A 301 4.47 -12.10 -18.78
N ILE A 302 3.83 -13.19 -19.20
CA ILE A 302 2.42 -13.47 -18.86
C ILE A 302 2.24 -13.55 -17.34
N SER A 303 3.17 -14.20 -16.63
CA SER A 303 3.08 -14.33 -15.17
C SER A 303 3.19 -12.99 -14.45
N ILE A 304 4.07 -12.09 -14.89
CA ILE A 304 4.18 -10.74 -14.32
C ILE A 304 2.86 -9.97 -14.46
N LEU A 305 2.17 -10.12 -15.59
CA LEU A 305 0.85 -9.53 -15.81
C LEU A 305 -0.25 -10.23 -14.99
N ALA A 306 -0.15 -11.55 -14.84
CA ALA A 306 -1.11 -12.35 -14.08
C ALA A 306 -1.04 -12.06 -12.56
N PHE A 307 0.11 -11.71 -12.01
CA PHE A 307 0.25 -11.43 -10.58
C PHE A 307 -0.62 -10.26 -10.10
N PRO A 308 -0.56 -9.06 -10.68
CA PRO A 308 -1.47 -7.98 -10.28
C PRO A 308 -2.93 -8.31 -10.62
N ALA A 309 -3.21 -9.00 -11.72
CA ALA A 309 -4.58 -9.41 -12.08
C ALA A 309 -5.20 -10.36 -11.03
N LEU A 310 -4.43 -11.33 -10.53
CA LEU A 310 -4.88 -12.21 -9.45
C LEU A 310 -5.13 -11.44 -8.15
N PHE A 311 -4.28 -10.48 -7.83
CA PHE A 311 -4.46 -9.63 -6.65
C PHE A 311 -5.73 -8.79 -6.74
N VAL A 312 -6.00 -8.20 -7.91
CA VAL A 312 -7.26 -7.50 -8.20
C VAL A 312 -8.47 -8.43 -8.05
N LEU A 313 -8.37 -9.66 -8.56
CA LEU A 313 -9.43 -10.66 -8.42
C LEU A 313 -9.70 -10.99 -6.94
N LEU A 314 -8.67 -11.15 -6.11
CA LEU A 314 -8.83 -11.39 -4.68
C LEU A 314 -9.54 -10.23 -3.98
N ILE A 315 -9.23 -8.99 -4.37
CA ILE A 315 -9.93 -7.81 -3.86
C ILE A 315 -11.40 -7.82 -4.27
N LEU A 316 -11.70 -8.09 -5.54
CA LEU A 316 -13.08 -8.17 -6.03
C LEU A 316 -13.88 -9.24 -5.28
N LEU A 317 -13.31 -10.42 -5.08
CA LEU A 317 -13.95 -11.49 -4.29
C LEU A 317 -14.14 -11.10 -2.84
N SER A 318 -13.23 -10.31 -2.26
CA SER A 318 -13.37 -9.78 -0.91
C SER A 318 -14.56 -8.81 -0.80
N VAL A 319 -14.72 -7.92 -1.79
CA VAL A 319 -15.85 -6.99 -1.88
C VAL A 319 -17.18 -7.76 -2.03
N LEU A 320 -17.18 -8.91 -2.71
CA LEU A 320 -18.34 -9.78 -2.86
C LEU A 320 -18.70 -10.59 -1.58
N GLY A 321 -18.13 -10.23 -0.44
CA GLY A 321 -18.43 -10.85 0.86
C GLY A 321 -17.59 -12.09 1.21
N LEU A 322 -16.66 -12.51 0.34
CA LEU A 322 -15.78 -13.65 0.59
C LEU A 322 -14.50 -13.25 1.37
N TYR A 323 -14.53 -12.12 2.11
CA TYR A 323 -13.38 -11.56 2.79
C TYR A 323 -12.72 -12.50 3.80
N MET A 324 -13.50 -13.38 4.44
CA MET A 324 -13.00 -14.39 5.39
C MET A 324 -11.98 -15.33 4.73
N ILE A 325 -12.14 -15.62 3.45
CA ILE A 325 -11.27 -16.51 2.69
C ILE A 325 -10.21 -15.70 1.92
N THR A 326 -10.61 -14.60 1.29
CA THR A 326 -9.74 -13.83 0.40
C THR A 326 -8.65 -13.07 1.13
N ILE A 327 -8.88 -12.58 2.35
CA ILE A 327 -7.85 -11.90 3.14
C ILE A 327 -6.69 -12.83 3.52
N PRO A 328 -6.92 -14.01 4.13
CA PRO A 328 -5.85 -14.97 4.38
C PRO A 328 -5.12 -15.40 3.11
N VAL A 329 -5.85 -15.65 2.01
CA VAL A 329 -5.25 -16.02 0.71
C VAL A 329 -4.39 -14.88 0.18
N ALA A 330 -4.83 -13.63 0.26
CA ALA A 330 -4.05 -12.46 -0.16
C ALA A 330 -2.76 -12.30 0.66
N ILE A 331 -2.81 -12.55 1.97
CA ILE A 331 -1.61 -12.50 2.83
C ILE A 331 -0.61 -13.58 2.43
N VAL A 332 -1.06 -14.81 2.23
CA VAL A 332 -0.22 -15.93 1.78
C VAL A 332 0.35 -15.63 0.40
N TYR A 333 -0.45 -15.09 -0.51
CA TYR A 333 -0.04 -14.70 -1.85
C TYR A 333 1.04 -13.61 -1.83
N MET A 334 0.88 -12.57 -1.00
CA MET A 334 1.90 -11.52 -0.84
C MET A 334 3.20 -12.08 -0.26
N ALA A 335 3.13 -12.97 0.73
CA ALA A 335 4.30 -13.64 1.28
C ALA A 335 5.01 -14.49 0.21
N PHE A 336 4.24 -15.22 -0.61
CA PHE A 336 4.76 -15.99 -1.75
C PHE A 336 5.48 -15.10 -2.76
N LEU A 337 4.91 -13.95 -3.14
CA LEU A 337 5.54 -13.00 -4.07
C LEU A 337 6.89 -12.47 -3.53
N ILE A 338 6.97 -12.15 -2.23
CA ILE A 338 8.21 -11.68 -1.60
C ILE A 338 9.28 -12.76 -1.65
N VAL A 339 8.94 -13.98 -1.24
CA VAL A 339 9.87 -15.12 -1.27
C VAL A 339 10.31 -15.41 -2.70
N PHE A 340 9.38 -15.37 -3.65
CA PHE A 340 9.67 -15.64 -5.05
C PHE A 340 10.57 -14.57 -5.68
N ALA A 341 10.34 -13.29 -5.35
CA ALA A 341 11.20 -12.19 -5.76
C ALA A 341 12.65 -12.36 -5.25
N MET A 342 12.81 -12.84 -4.01
CA MET A 342 14.14 -13.19 -3.47
C MET A 342 14.77 -14.37 -4.19
N LEU A 343 14.00 -15.41 -4.47
CA LEU A 343 14.48 -16.60 -5.17
C LEU A 343 14.84 -16.32 -6.64
N SER A 344 14.29 -15.28 -7.25
CA SER A 344 14.60 -14.94 -8.64
C SER A 344 16.08 -14.62 -8.87
N VAL A 345 16.70 -13.86 -7.96
CA VAL A 345 18.15 -13.57 -8.00
C VAL A 345 18.95 -14.87 -7.90
N TYR A 346 18.49 -15.77 -7.03
CA TYR A 346 19.13 -17.09 -6.85
C TYR A 346 19.05 -17.95 -8.11
N ILE A 347 17.86 -18.09 -8.70
CA ILE A 347 17.63 -18.89 -9.91
C ILE A 347 18.47 -18.38 -11.08
N ILE A 348 18.47 -17.07 -11.31
CA ILE A 348 19.25 -16.42 -12.36
C ILE A 348 20.74 -16.57 -12.10
N GLY A 349 21.20 -16.34 -10.87
CA GLY A 349 22.58 -16.49 -10.50
C GLY A 349 23.10 -17.91 -10.71
N CYS A 350 22.34 -18.93 -10.30
CA CYS A 350 22.67 -20.32 -10.55
C CYS A 350 22.73 -20.65 -12.05
N THR A 351 21.77 -20.15 -12.83
CA THR A 351 21.71 -20.38 -14.28
C THR A 351 22.87 -19.74 -15.02
N ILE A 352 23.21 -18.49 -14.68
CA ILE A 352 24.37 -17.77 -15.24
C ILE A 352 25.67 -18.47 -14.83
N PHE A 353 25.82 -18.81 -13.57
CA PHE A 353 27.02 -19.51 -13.11
C PHE A 353 27.19 -20.85 -13.82
N GLU A 354 26.16 -21.68 -13.92
CA GLU A 354 26.23 -22.98 -14.59
C GLU A 354 26.59 -22.83 -16.08
N TYR A 355 26.07 -21.78 -16.73
CA TYR A 355 26.47 -21.45 -18.11
C TYR A 355 27.95 -21.09 -18.23
N THR A 356 28.42 -20.17 -17.36
CA THR A 356 29.81 -19.72 -17.39
C THR A 356 30.78 -20.81 -16.97
N ASN A 357 30.39 -21.64 -16.02
CA ASN A 357 31.19 -22.77 -15.57
C ASN A 357 31.40 -23.80 -16.69
N LYS A 358 30.33 -24.21 -17.37
CA LYS A 358 30.41 -25.15 -18.50
C LYS A 358 31.21 -24.63 -19.67
N LYS A 359 31.16 -23.33 -19.95
CA LYS A 359 31.77 -22.73 -21.14
C LYS A 359 33.19 -22.23 -20.90
N TYR A 360 33.47 -21.66 -19.74
CA TYR A 360 34.72 -20.90 -19.51
C TYR A 360 35.53 -21.38 -18.31
N ILE A 361 34.90 -21.61 -17.13
CA ILE A 361 35.62 -21.82 -15.89
C ILE A 361 36.07 -23.26 -15.75
N LYS A 362 35.23 -24.25 -16.12
CA LYS A 362 35.45 -25.69 -16.01
C LYS A 362 36.02 -26.07 -14.63
N ALA A 363 35.35 -25.57 -13.57
CA ALA A 363 35.84 -25.74 -12.19
C ALA A 363 35.78 -27.23 -11.80
N GLU A 364 36.97 -27.85 -11.68
CA GLU A 364 37.10 -29.23 -11.21
C GLU A 364 37.11 -29.31 -9.68
N LYS A 365 37.58 -28.25 -9.02
CA LYS A 365 37.65 -28.17 -7.56
C LYS A 365 36.46 -27.40 -6.99
N LEU A 366 35.86 -27.93 -5.92
CA LEU A 366 34.71 -27.30 -5.25
C LEU A 366 35.03 -25.87 -4.77
N SER A 367 36.27 -25.60 -4.32
CA SER A 367 36.67 -24.26 -3.89
C SER A 367 36.59 -23.22 -5.02
N LEU A 368 37.04 -23.56 -6.22
CA LEU A 368 36.98 -22.67 -7.39
C LEU A 368 35.53 -22.43 -7.82
N GLU A 369 34.71 -23.44 -7.74
CA GLU A 369 33.29 -23.37 -8.01
C GLU A 369 32.59 -22.42 -7.04
N LEU A 370 32.82 -22.53 -5.74
CA LEU A 370 32.23 -21.68 -4.71
C LEU A 370 32.63 -20.21 -4.88
N VAL A 371 33.87 -19.96 -5.22
CA VAL A 371 34.37 -18.60 -5.54
C VAL A 371 33.62 -18.04 -6.75
N GLY A 372 33.48 -18.83 -7.81
CA GLY A 372 32.73 -18.42 -9.01
C GLY A 372 31.26 -18.13 -8.73
N VAL A 373 30.59 -18.96 -7.97
CA VAL A 373 29.21 -18.77 -7.51
C VAL A 373 29.08 -17.48 -6.70
N PHE A 374 29.97 -17.27 -5.73
CA PHE A 374 29.98 -16.07 -4.89
C PHE A 374 30.10 -14.79 -5.71
N PHE A 375 31.08 -14.72 -6.63
CA PHE A 375 31.27 -13.55 -7.48
C PHE A 375 30.11 -13.33 -8.45
N THR A 376 29.47 -14.38 -8.94
CA THR A 376 28.26 -14.26 -9.77
C THR A 376 27.12 -13.59 -8.97
N PHE A 377 26.84 -14.05 -7.74
CA PHE A 377 25.84 -13.44 -6.89
C PHE A 377 26.21 -12.01 -6.46
N LEU A 378 27.48 -11.77 -6.15
CA LEU A 378 27.96 -10.44 -5.81
C LEU A 378 27.74 -9.44 -6.95
N SER A 379 28.10 -9.83 -8.18
CA SER A 379 27.89 -9.00 -9.37
C SER A 379 26.43 -8.70 -9.59
N LEU A 380 25.54 -9.70 -9.51
CA LEU A 380 24.10 -9.52 -9.69
C LEU A 380 23.50 -8.60 -8.60
N ASN A 381 23.89 -8.82 -7.34
CA ASN A 381 23.44 -7.98 -6.23
C ASN A 381 23.88 -6.52 -6.40
N LEU A 382 25.08 -6.26 -6.89
CA LEU A 382 25.59 -4.91 -7.13
C LEU A 382 24.88 -4.26 -8.33
N ILE A 383 24.69 -4.97 -9.43
CA ILE A 383 23.99 -4.47 -10.63
C ILE A 383 22.56 -4.07 -10.27
N CYS A 384 21.85 -4.86 -9.48
CA CYS A 384 20.50 -4.51 -9.03
C CYS A 384 20.43 -3.27 -8.11
N LYS A 385 21.58 -2.80 -7.57
CA LYS A 385 21.66 -1.58 -6.75
C LYS A 385 21.99 -0.32 -7.53
N ILE A 386 22.22 -0.42 -8.83
CA ILE A 386 22.46 0.76 -9.69
C ILE A 386 21.18 1.64 -9.68
N PRO A 387 21.29 2.94 -9.32
CA PRO A 387 20.13 3.84 -9.28
C PRO A 387 19.43 3.88 -10.64
N LYS A 388 18.08 3.92 -10.62
CA LYS A 388 17.19 3.95 -11.80
C LYS A 388 17.21 2.67 -12.66
N ILE A 389 18.38 2.12 -12.99
CA ILE A 389 18.53 0.98 -13.92
C ILE A 389 18.34 -0.36 -13.17
N GLY A 390 18.82 -0.45 -11.93
CA GLY A 390 18.78 -1.69 -11.15
C GLY A 390 17.37 -2.26 -10.95
N ALA A 391 16.36 -1.41 -10.82
CA ALA A 391 14.97 -1.84 -10.70
C ALA A 391 14.46 -2.56 -11.97
N TYR A 392 14.78 -2.03 -13.16
CA TYR A 392 14.39 -2.67 -14.42
C TYR A 392 15.12 -4.00 -14.64
N ILE A 393 16.42 -4.04 -14.30
CA ILE A 393 17.21 -5.28 -14.36
C ILE A 393 16.60 -6.32 -13.41
N TYR A 394 16.25 -5.92 -12.19
CA TYR A 394 15.62 -6.80 -11.21
C TYR A 394 14.26 -7.33 -11.71
N MET A 395 13.41 -6.48 -12.30
CA MET A 395 12.14 -6.91 -12.93
C MET A 395 12.38 -7.92 -14.06
N ALA A 396 13.36 -7.67 -14.92
CA ALA A 396 13.71 -8.60 -15.99
C ALA A 396 14.21 -9.94 -15.41
N MET A 397 14.99 -9.92 -14.34
CA MET A 397 15.44 -11.13 -13.66
C MET A 397 14.26 -11.91 -13.06
N VAL A 398 13.30 -11.24 -12.43
CA VAL A 398 12.08 -11.87 -11.89
C VAL A 398 11.33 -12.54 -13.04
N MET A 399 11.11 -11.84 -14.14
CA MET A 399 10.43 -12.37 -15.33
C MET A 399 11.08 -13.64 -15.85
N ILE A 400 12.39 -13.61 -16.06
CA ILE A 400 13.13 -14.76 -16.59
C ILE A 400 13.14 -15.91 -15.59
N ALA A 401 13.31 -15.64 -14.29
CA ALA A 401 13.32 -16.66 -13.25
C ALA A 401 11.98 -17.40 -13.17
N VAL A 402 10.85 -16.66 -13.23
CA VAL A 402 9.50 -17.23 -13.29
C VAL A 402 9.38 -18.16 -14.52
N GLY A 403 9.79 -17.67 -15.66
CA GLY A 403 9.74 -18.44 -16.89
C GLY A 403 10.59 -19.72 -16.84
N ILE A 404 11.79 -19.66 -16.24
CA ILE A 404 12.65 -20.85 -16.03
C ILE A 404 11.94 -21.86 -15.13
N MET A 405 11.33 -21.39 -14.03
CA MET A 405 10.61 -22.26 -13.10
C MET A 405 9.40 -22.93 -13.77
N ILE A 406 8.61 -22.18 -14.51
CA ILE A 406 7.48 -22.71 -15.27
C ILE A 406 7.97 -23.75 -16.29
N ALA A 407 9.03 -23.46 -17.04
CA ALA A 407 9.62 -24.39 -17.97
C ALA A 407 10.19 -25.65 -17.30
N TYR A 408 10.76 -25.49 -16.11
CA TYR A 408 11.29 -26.57 -15.30
C TYR A 408 10.20 -27.58 -14.88
N PHE A 409 9.03 -27.09 -14.44
CA PHE A 409 7.95 -27.93 -13.95
C PHE A 409 7.01 -28.45 -15.06
N LEU A 410 6.67 -27.62 -16.04
CA LEU A 410 5.64 -27.96 -17.04
C LEU A 410 6.16 -28.67 -18.28
N LYS A 411 7.38 -28.35 -18.74
CA LYS A 411 7.95 -29.02 -19.92
C LYS A 411 8.73 -30.25 -19.48
N GLY A 412 8.16 -31.43 -19.72
CA GLY A 412 8.84 -32.73 -19.53
C GLY A 412 10.19 -32.81 -20.26
N ASP A 413 11.04 -33.72 -19.86
CA ASP A 413 12.34 -33.94 -20.50
C ASP A 413 12.14 -34.57 -21.86
N ASN A 414 12.44 -33.85 -22.95
CA ASN A 414 12.33 -34.34 -24.34
C ASN A 414 13.38 -35.42 -24.71
N LYS A 415 13.98 -36.10 -23.74
CA LYS A 415 15.00 -37.14 -23.97
C LYS A 415 14.45 -38.51 -24.37
N THR A 416 13.15 -38.65 -24.64
CA THR A 416 12.56 -39.99 -24.93
C THR A 416 12.09 -40.17 -26.36
N LYS A 417 12.54 -39.38 -27.35
CA LYS A 417 12.12 -39.55 -28.75
C LYS A 417 13.22 -39.86 -29.77
N GLU A 418 14.46 -40.09 -29.36
CA GLU A 418 15.55 -40.43 -30.29
C GLU A 418 16.06 -41.87 -30.20
N ILE A 419 15.33 -42.78 -29.56
CA ILE A 419 15.67 -44.20 -29.63
C ILE A 419 14.44 -44.95 -30.18
N LYS A 420 14.14 -44.74 -31.43
CA LYS A 420 13.44 -45.69 -32.34
C LYS A 420 13.40 -45.07 -33.74
N LYS A 421 14.50 -45.14 -34.42
CA LYS A 421 14.58 -45.29 -35.88
C LYS A 421 15.78 -46.15 -36.21
#